data_bca2e1d2df789b145bb9a118e502cb74
#
_entry.id   bca2e1d2df789b145bb9a118e502cb74
#
_cell.length_a   1.000
_cell.length_b   1.000
_cell.length_c   1.000
_cell.angle_alpha   90.00
_cell.angle_beta   90.00
_cell.angle_gamma   90.00
#
_symmetry.space_group_name_H-M   'P 1'
#
loop_
_entity.id
_entity.type
_entity.pdbx_description
1 polymer ?
#
loop_
_entity_poly.entity_id
_entity_poly.type
_entity_poly.pdbx_seq_one_letter_code
_entity_poly.pdbx_strand_id
1 'polypeptide(L)'
;MAKLDFTPKQKEFWHNCDHRWNVKGGATRSGKTFLDYYLIPKRIRAVSGKDGLYVILGNTKSTLQRNIIEPLQNIWGVDLVSDIKADNTAMMFGEKVHCIGADKINQVNRLRGSSIKYCYGDEVVTWHEDVFNMLKSRLDKSYSRFDGTCNPESPRHWFKEFLDSDADIFYQQYTLYDNPFNPPEFVKALEIEYGGTVYFDRYVLGLWKRAEGVVFPDFADNPKKYLVKKDDLPKHFKWCMVGYDLGGNKSHYGLVASALGDDNVLYVLKADEIMPQDMKPEDVEEKAKKFIEYIESTYNVRVQNCYIDDAYYTIINGLNSWRYIFDNAAAVKSAMPLIDRPIKLNKLMHTGRFKILDGQCKPLVEQLQDAVYDENIEGVICDDGSQNIYLIDGLFYSIADEYAYLTD
;
A
#
# COMPACT_ATOMS: atom_id res chain seq x y z
N MET A 1 -37.88 7.71 -8.06
CA MET A 1 -36.45 8.01 -8.02
C MET A 1 -36.09 8.43 -6.63
N ALA A 2 -35.21 7.71 -5.95
CA ALA A 2 -34.68 8.14 -4.65
C ALA A 2 -34.04 9.53 -4.84
N LYS A 3 -34.32 10.46 -3.92
CA LYS A 3 -33.75 11.80 -3.97
C LYS A 3 -32.24 11.66 -3.86
N LEU A 4 -31.51 12.00 -4.91
CA LEU A 4 -30.05 11.96 -4.94
C LEU A 4 -29.54 13.01 -3.95
N ASP A 5 -29.00 12.58 -2.82
CA ASP A 5 -28.56 13.51 -1.79
C ASP A 5 -27.02 13.51 -1.71
N PHE A 6 -26.43 14.41 -2.50
CA PHE A 6 -25.00 14.68 -2.43
C PHE A 6 -24.63 15.33 -1.09
N THR A 7 -23.49 14.97 -0.56
CA THR A 7 -22.92 15.64 0.61
C THR A 7 -22.69 17.15 0.33
N PRO A 8 -22.61 18.01 1.34
CA PRO A 8 -22.32 19.43 1.14
C PRO A 8 -21.08 19.66 0.27
N LYS A 9 -20.04 18.87 0.48
CA LYS A 9 -18.77 18.98 -0.23
C LYS A 9 -18.90 18.53 -1.70
N GLN A 10 -19.67 17.48 -1.98
CA GLN A 10 -19.98 17.07 -3.33
C GLN A 10 -20.82 18.13 -4.07
N LYS A 11 -21.78 18.79 -3.39
CA LYS A 11 -22.57 19.91 -3.94
C LYS A 11 -21.66 21.10 -4.26
N GLU A 12 -20.74 21.44 -3.39
CA GLU A 12 -19.75 22.49 -3.64
C GLU A 12 -18.91 22.19 -4.87
N PHE A 13 -18.35 20.97 -5.00
CA PHE A 13 -17.61 20.57 -6.19
C PHE A 13 -18.45 20.67 -7.47
N TRP A 14 -19.69 20.17 -7.43
CA TRP A 14 -20.59 20.18 -8.56
C TRP A 14 -20.87 21.59 -9.10
N HIS A 15 -20.88 22.60 -8.26
CA HIS A 15 -21.12 23.99 -8.63
C HIS A 15 -19.85 24.70 -9.12
N ASN A 16 -18.69 24.34 -8.60
CA ASN A 16 -17.44 25.06 -8.85
C ASN A 16 -16.52 24.38 -9.88
N CYS A 17 -16.82 23.15 -10.33
CA CYS A 17 -15.94 22.38 -11.21
C CYS A 17 -16.00 22.82 -12.69
N ASP A 18 -15.85 24.12 -12.99
CA ASP A 18 -15.84 24.63 -14.38
C ASP A 18 -14.45 25.14 -14.82
N HIS A 19 -13.41 24.64 -14.21
CA HIS A 19 -12.03 24.87 -14.59
C HIS A 19 -11.58 23.89 -15.68
N ARG A 20 -10.46 24.18 -16.33
CA ARG A 20 -9.88 23.23 -17.29
C ARG A 20 -9.54 21.90 -16.61
N TRP A 21 -9.05 21.95 -15.38
CA TRP A 21 -8.69 20.81 -14.55
C TRP A 21 -9.50 20.86 -13.25
N ASN A 22 -10.30 19.84 -13.00
CA ASN A 22 -11.11 19.73 -11.78
C ASN A 22 -10.72 18.43 -11.09
N VAL A 23 -10.15 18.51 -9.90
CA VAL A 23 -9.57 17.35 -9.21
C VAL A 23 -10.12 17.23 -7.79
N LYS A 24 -10.56 16.02 -7.46
CA LYS A 24 -10.91 15.59 -6.09
C LYS A 24 -9.79 14.74 -5.55
N GLY A 25 -9.01 15.29 -4.63
CA GLY A 25 -7.98 14.55 -3.90
C GLY A 25 -8.39 14.26 -2.48
N GLY A 26 -7.89 13.17 -1.91
CA GLY A 26 -8.13 12.93 -0.50
C GLY A 26 -8.31 11.46 -0.11
N ALA A 27 -8.82 11.24 1.09
CA ALA A 27 -8.97 9.95 1.74
C ALA A 27 -9.68 8.89 0.89
N THR A 28 -9.35 7.63 1.09
CA THR A 28 -10.12 6.51 0.54
C THR A 28 -11.53 6.52 1.11
N ARG A 29 -12.52 5.96 0.38
CA ARG A 29 -13.93 5.90 0.81
C ARG A 29 -14.55 7.25 1.20
N SER A 30 -13.96 8.37 0.82
CA SER A 30 -14.49 9.72 1.08
C SER A 30 -15.65 10.16 0.17
N GLY A 31 -16.04 9.33 -0.78
CA GLY A 31 -17.15 9.60 -1.71
C GLY A 31 -16.76 10.41 -2.95
N LYS A 32 -15.46 10.60 -3.24
CA LYS A 32 -14.94 11.33 -4.42
C LYS A 32 -15.52 10.79 -5.72
N THR A 33 -15.29 9.49 -5.98
CA THR A 33 -15.68 8.82 -7.24
C THR A 33 -17.20 8.69 -7.38
N PHE A 34 -17.95 8.64 -6.27
CA PHE A 34 -19.41 8.58 -6.34
C PHE A 34 -20.00 9.79 -7.10
N LEU A 35 -19.46 10.98 -6.88
CA LEU A 35 -19.89 12.18 -7.60
C LEU A 35 -19.63 12.07 -9.12
N ASP A 36 -18.56 11.37 -9.52
CA ASP A 36 -18.16 11.25 -10.92
C ASP A 36 -19.14 10.42 -11.74
N TYR A 37 -19.84 9.47 -11.13
CA TYR A 37 -20.88 8.70 -11.82
C TYR A 37 -22.05 9.58 -12.32
N TYR A 38 -22.15 10.81 -11.81
CA TYR A 38 -23.12 11.83 -12.28
C TYR A 38 -22.44 12.96 -13.07
N LEU A 39 -21.19 13.25 -12.76
CA LEU A 39 -20.43 14.29 -13.46
C LEU A 39 -20.04 13.86 -14.88
N ILE A 40 -19.60 12.62 -15.06
CA ILE A 40 -19.23 12.06 -16.36
C ILE A 40 -20.37 12.22 -17.41
N PRO A 41 -21.60 11.76 -17.16
CA PRO A 41 -22.71 11.96 -18.11
C PRO A 41 -23.03 13.44 -18.32
N LYS A 42 -22.97 14.29 -17.29
CA LYS A 42 -23.13 15.75 -17.45
C LYS A 42 -22.11 16.33 -18.43
N ARG A 43 -20.84 15.93 -18.30
CA ARG A 43 -19.75 16.39 -19.18
C ARG A 43 -19.89 15.87 -20.61
N ILE A 44 -20.20 14.58 -20.78
CA ILE A 44 -20.43 13.98 -22.10
C ILE A 44 -21.50 14.76 -22.82
N ARG A 45 -22.62 15.03 -22.16
CA ARG A 45 -23.76 15.79 -22.75
C ARG A 45 -23.39 17.24 -23.09
N ALA A 46 -22.60 17.90 -22.25
CA ALA A 46 -22.25 19.32 -22.42
C ALA A 46 -21.39 19.57 -23.66
N VAL A 47 -20.61 18.60 -24.13
CA VAL A 47 -19.74 18.72 -25.31
C VAL A 47 -20.13 17.75 -26.45
N SER A 48 -21.35 17.17 -26.41
CA SER A 48 -21.87 16.34 -27.48
C SER A 48 -21.95 17.15 -28.78
N GLY A 49 -21.62 16.53 -29.92
CA GLY A 49 -21.55 17.16 -31.21
C GLY A 49 -20.37 18.12 -31.45
N LYS A 50 -19.52 18.39 -30.44
CA LYS A 50 -18.28 19.16 -30.60
C LYS A 50 -17.11 18.28 -31.02
N ASP A 51 -16.10 18.86 -31.67
CA ASP A 51 -14.89 18.14 -32.10
C ASP A 51 -14.04 17.67 -30.92
N GLY A 52 -13.42 16.48 -31.08
CA GLY A 52 -12.53 15.90 -30.11
C GLY A 52 -13.03 14.58 -29.54
N LEU A 53 -12.16 13.89 -28.83
CA LEU A 53 -12.43 12.59 -28.24
C LEU A 53 -12.96 12.72 -26.80
N TYR A 54 -13.77 11.75 -26.41
CA TYR A 54 -14.03 11.45 -25.01
C TYR A 54 -13.04 10.36 -24.55
N VAL A 55 -12.40 10.58 -23.43
CA VAL A 55 -11.39 9.68 -22.90
C VAL A 55 -11.64 9.43 -21.42
N ILE A 56 -11.53 8.18 -21.01
CA ILE A 56 -11.46 7.77 -19.60
C ILE A 56 -10.13 7.06 -19.38
N LEU A 57 -9.33 7.56 -18.46
CA LEU A 57 -8.03 7.04 -18.09
C LEU A 57 -8.05 6.52 -16.64
N GLY A 58 -7.40 5.42 -16.40
CA GLY A 58 -7.15 4.86 -15.07
C GLY A 58 -5.96 3.92 -15.09
N ASN A 59 -5.58 3.34 -13.97
CA ASN A 59 -4.38 2.52 -13.90
C ASN A 59 -4.37 1.44 -14.99
N THR A 60 -5.39 0.58 -15.04
CA THR A 60 -5.53 -0.45 -16.07
C THR A 60 -6.95 -0.47 -16.65
N LYS A 61 -7.12 -1.13 -17.82
CA LYS A 61 -8.45 -1.34 -18.41
C LYS A 61 -9.40 -2.11 -17.47
N SER A 62 -8.89 -3.13 -16.76
CA SER A 62 -9.68 -3.94 -15.83
C SER A 62 -10.11 -3.15 -14.60
N THR A 63 -9.25 -2.28 -14.07
CA THR A 63 -9.64 -1.38 -12.97
C THR A 63 -10.69 -0.38 -13.42
N LEU A 64 -10.59 0.17 -14.64
CA LEU A 64 -11.62 1.05 -15.20
C LEU A 64 -12.97 0.35 -15.37
N GLN A 65 -12.98 -0.89 -15.87
CA GLN A 65 -14.21 -1.66 -16.00
C GLN A 65 -14.91 -1.79 -14.64
N ARG A 66 -14.19 -2.24 -13.62
CA ARG A 66 -14.71 -2.47 -12.27
C ARG A 66 -15.08 -1.17 -11.52
N ASN A 67 -14.21 -0.17 -11.57
CA ASN A 67 -14.35 1.02 -10.71
C ASN A 67 -15.24 2.10 -11.35
N ILE A 68 -15.35 2.15 -12.67
CA ILE A 68 -16.03 3.23 -13.36
C ILE A 68 -17.21 2.71 -14.20
N ILE A 69 -16.99 1.71 -15.06
CA ILE A 69 -18.02 1.25 -16.00
C ILE A 69 -19.16 0.52 -15.29
N GLU A 70 -18.84 -0.50 -14.48
CA GLU A 70 -19.86 -1.27 -13.75
C GLU A 70 -20.70 -0.41 -12.81
N PRO A 71 -20.13 0.52 -12.00
CA PRO A 71 -20.94 1.46 -11.24
C PRO A 71 -21.81 2.40 -12.09
N LEU A 72 -21.32 2.88 -13.24
CA LEU A 72 -22.14 3.65 -14.18
C LEU A 72 -23.29 2.82 -14.74
N GLN A 73 -23.04 1.55 -15.11
CA GLN A 73 -24.10 0.62 -15.56
C GLN A 73 -25.15 0.37 -14.48
N ASN A 74 -24.73 0.21 -13.22
CA ASN A 74 -25.64 0.00 -12.09
C ASN A 74 -26.57 1.21 -11.86
N ILE A 75 -26.10 2.43 -12.15
CA ILE A 75 -26.87 3.67 -11.96
C ILE A 75 -27.72 3.99 -13.19
N TRP A 76 -27.14 3.88 -14.39
CA TRP A 76 -27.74 4.39 -15.63
C TRP A 76 -28.28 3.30 -16.56
N GLY A 77 -27.91 2.04 -16.34
CA GLY A 77 -28.30 0.90 -17.17
C GLY A 77 -27.29 0.58 -18.27
N VAL A 78 -27.24 -0.70 -18.63
CA VAL A 78 -26.33 -1.24 -19.66
C VAL A 78 -26.65 -0.73 -21.06
N ASP A 79 -27.89 -0.30 -21.32
CA ASP A 79 -28.29 0.30 -22.57
C ASP A 79 -27.65 1.67 -22.81
N LEU A 80 -27.33 2.39 -21.72
CA LEU A 80 -26.68 3.71 -21.79
C LEU A 80 -25.17 3.64 -21.63
N VAL A 81 -24.65 2.60 -20.98
CA VAL A 81 -23.21 2.41 -20.74
C VAL A 81 -22.83 0.97 -21.07
N SER A 82 -22.08 0.78 -22.15
CA SER A 82 -21.62 -0.56 -22.56
C SER A 82 -20.32 -0.94 -21.83
N ASP A 83 -19.99 -2.25 -21.84
CA ASP A 83 -18.66 -2.72 -21.44
C ASP A 83 -17.56 -2.15 -22.34
N ILE A 84 -16.33 -2.15 -21.81
CA ILE A 84 -15.15 -1.78 -22.59
C ILE A 84 -14.81 -2.89 -23.58
N LYS A 85 -14.92 -2.59 -24.86
CA LYS A 85 -14.63 -3.51 -25.97
C LYS A 85 -13.11 -3.81 -26.08
N ALA A 86 -12.76 -4.80 -26.92
CA ALA A 86 -11.37 -5.18 -27.15
C ALA A 86 -10.52 -4.04 -27.74
N ASP A 87 -11.13 -3.12 -28.48
CA ASP A 87 -10.48 -1.92 -29.05
C ASP A 87 -10.30 -0.77 -28.06
N ASN A 88 -10.57 -1.01 -26.76
CA ASN A 88 -10.52 -0.01 -25.67
C ASN A 88 -11.55 1.11 -25.84
N THR A 89 -12.72 0.82 -26.37
CA THR A 89 -13.82 1.78 -26.46
C THR A 89 -15.07 1.27 -25.75
N ALA A 90 -15.90 2.18 -25.25
CA ALA A 90 -17.25 1.92 -24.75
C ALA A 90 -18.22 2.90 -25.37
N MET A 91 -19.50 2.54 -25.45
CA MET A 91 -20.57 3.47 -25.78
C MET A 91 -21.14 4.00 -24.46
N MET A 92 -21.18 5.31 -24.31
CA MET A 92 -21.73 5.96 -23.13
C MET A 92 -22.64 7.10 -23.53
N PHE A 93 -23.92 7.01 -23.18
CA PHE A 93 -24.93 8.05 -23.46
C PHE A 93 -25.01 8.43 -24.94
N GLY A 94 -24.83 7.44 -25.84
CA GLY A 94 -24.82 7.63 -27.28
C GLY A 94 -23.50 8.06 -27.91
N GLU A 95 -22.47 8.29 -27.10
CA GLU A 95 -21.13 8.74 -27.54
C GLU A 95 -20.08 7.64 -27.41
N LYS A 96 -19.12 7.62 -28.35
CA LYS A 96 -17.97 6.71 -28.29
C LYS A 96 -16.92 7.28 -27.36
N VAL A 97 -16.57 6.53 -26.31
CA VAL A 97 -15.59 6.88 -25.29
C VAL A 97 -14.39 5.94 -25.34
N HIS A 98 -13.19 6.46 -25.31
CA HIS A 98 -11.94 5.69 -25.24
C HIS A 98 -11.59 5.43 -23.77
N CYS A 99 -11.50 4.14 -23.37
CA CYS A 99 -11.18 3.71 -22.01
C CYS A 99 -9.83 3.01 -21.99
N ILE A 100 -8.80 3.68 -21.48
CA ILE A 100 -7.39 3.27 -21.68
C ILE A 100 -6.65 3.24 -20.34
N GLY A 101 -5.78 2.22 -20.14
CA GLY A 101 -4.84 2.21 -19.01
C GLY A 101 -3.80 3.31 -19.14
N ALA A 102 -3.36 3.86 -18.03
CA ALA A 102 -2.39 4.94 -17.95
C ALA A 102 -1.10 4.55 -17.20
N ASP A 103 -0.94 3.27 -16.82
CA ASP A 103 0.25 2.72 -16.16
C ASP A 103 1.48 2.69 -17.08
N LYS A 104 1.29 2.73 -18.41
CA LYS A 104 2.35 2.65 -19.41
C LYS A 104 2.12 3.64 -20.55
N ILE A 105 3.17 4.37 -20.93
CA ILE A 105 3.10 5.38 -21.99
C ILE A 105 2.67 4.82 -23.36
N ASN A 106 3.00 3.57 -23.67
CA ASN A 106 2.65 2.97 -24.98
C ASN A 106 1.14 2.76 -25.15
N GLN A 107 0.37 2.66 -24.06
CA GLN A 107 -1.08 2.46 -24.13
C GLN A 107 -1.81 3.70 -24.67
N VAL A 108 -1.28 4.89 -24.42
CA VAL A 108 -1.89 6.15 -24.84
C VAL A 108 -1.42 6.64 -26.22
N ASN A 109 -0.51 5.93 -26.88
CA ASN A 109 -0.05 6.29 -28.23
C ASN A 109 -1.19 6.46 -29.24
N ARG A 110 -2.32 5.76 -29.03
CA ARG A 110 -3.54 5.87 -29.87
C ARG A 110 -4.21 7.22 -29.80
N LEU A 111 -3.95 8.02 -28.75
CA LEU A 111 -4.48 9.37 -28.57
C LEU A 111 -3.58 10.44 -29.17
N ARG A 112 -2.37 10.07 -29.64
CA ARG A 112 -1.45 11.04 -30.27
C ARG A 112 -2.10 11.62 -31.54
N GLY A 113 -2.03 12.95 -31.66
CA GLY A 113 -2.56 13.68 -32.82
C GLY A 113 -4.06 14.01 -32.74
N SER A 114 -4.79 13.54 -31.73
CA SER A 114 -6.22 13.84 -31.54
C SER A 114 -6.42 14.89 -30.45
N SER A 115 -7.36 15.82 -30.67
CA SER A 115 -7.87 16.70 -29.61
C SER A 115 -8.78 15.95 -28.66
N ILE A 116 -8.74 16.25 -27.38
CA ILE A 116 -9.61 15.67 -26.35
C ILE A 116 -10.55 16.74 -25.83
N LYS A 117 -11.84 16.53 -26.02
CA LYS A 117 -12.88 17.45 -25.55
C LYS A 117 -13.28 17.21 -24.10
N TYR A 118 -13.18 15.97 -23.63
CA TYR A 118 -13.41 15.62 -22.24
C TYR A 118 -12.54 14.42 -21.85
N CYS A 119 -11.89 14.54 -20.69
CA CYS A 119 -11.15 13.43 -20.08
C CYS A 119 -11.58 13.26 -18.62
N TYR A 120 -11.88 12.03 -18.25
CA TYR A 120 -11.99 11.62 -16.85
C TYR A 120 -10.76 10.80 -16.45
N GLY A 121 -10.21 11.06 -15.27
CA GLY A 121 -9.05 10.39 -14.72
C GLY A 121 -9.33 9.73 -13.37
N ASP A 122 -9.22 8.39 -13.31
CA ASP A 122 -9.33 7.65 -12.06
C ASP A 122 -7.94 7.39 -11.47
N GLU A 123 -7.77 7.73 -10.19
CA GLU A 123 -6.54 7.54 -9.41
C GLU A 123 -5.29 8.08 -10.14
N VAL A 124 -5.28 9.36 -10.51
CA VAL A 124 -4.26 10.00 -11.37
C VAL A 124 -2.83 9.83 -10.85
N VAL A 125 -2.64 9.73 -9.55
CA VAL A 125 -1.29 9.50 -8.94
C VAL A 125 -0.67 8.16 -9.34
N THR A 126 -1.47 7.18 -9.78
CA THR A 126 -0.98 5.87 -10.22
C THR A 126 -0.54 5.84 -11.68
N TRP A 127 -0.67 6.95 -12.40
CA TRP A 127 -0.35 7.02 -13.82
C TRP A 127 1.14 7.25 -14.07
N HIS A 128 1.58 6.83 -15.25
CA HIS A 128 2.88 7.28 -15.75
C HIS A 128 2.82 8.79 -16.08
N GLU A 129 3.78 9.57 -15.59
CA GLU A 129 3.81 11.03 -15.75
C GLU A 129 3.71 11.47 -17.22
N ASP A 130 4.39 10.78 -18.14
CA ASP A 130 4.35 11.12 -19.57
C ASP A 130 2.95 10.98 -20.18
N VAL A 131 2.09 10.13 -19.63
CA VAL A 131 0.68 10.03 -20.04
C VAL A 131 -0.04 11.35 -19.71
N PHE A 132 0.18 11.85 -18.50
CA PHE A 132 -0.40 13.11 -18.07
C PHE A 132 0.18 14.30 -18.85
N ASN A 133 1.48 14.32 -19.10
CA ASN A 133 2.14 15.35 -19.92
C ASN A 133 1.59 15.36 -21.36
N MET A 134 1.35 14.20 -21.95
CA MET A 134 0.67 14.11 -23.24
C MET A 134 -0.75 14.68 -23.16
N LEU A 135 -1.54 14.32 -22.15
CA LEU A 135 -2.89 14.80 -21.96
C LEU A 135 -2.97 16.33 -21.89
N LYS A 136 -2.02 16.98 -21.19
CA LYS A 136 -1.94 18.46 -21.13
C LYS A 136 -1.95 19.12 -22.49
N SER A 137 -1.30 18.51 -23.48
CA SER A 137 -1.23 19.02 -24.85
C SER A 137 -2.45 18.71 -25.73
N ARG A 138 -3.35 17.81 -25.26
CA ARG A 138 -4.52 17.33 -26.03
C ARG A 138 -5.85 17.93 -25.58
N LEU A 139 -5.89 18.52 -24.41
CA LEU A 139 -7.05 19.32 -23.96
C LEU A 139 -6.96 20.74 -24.59
N ASP A 140 -6.96 20.81 -25.91
CA ASP A 140 -6.56 22.00 -26.68
C ASP A 140 -7.76 22.91 -27.11
N LYS A 141 -8.98 22.52 -26.76
CA LYS A 141 -10.17 23.33 -27.04
C LYS A 141 -10.57 24.17 -25.84
N SER A 142 -11.20 25.31 -26.06
CA SER A 142 -11.73 26.20 -24.99
C SER A 142 -12.76 25.49 -24.10
N TYR A 143 -13.47 24.52 -24.66
CA TYR A 143 -14.44 23.69 -23.95
C TYR A 143 -13.88 22.36 -23.41
N SER A 144 -12.61 22.08 -23.62
CA SER A 144 -11.96 20.88 -23.05
C SER A 144 -11.96 20.95 -21.54
N ARG A 145 -12.34 19.83 -20.90
CA ARG A 145 -12.35 19.70 -19.44
C ARG A 145 -11.73 18.36 -19.03
N PHE A 146 -11.04 18.42 -17.92
CA PHE A 146 -10.56 17.26 -17.19
C PHE A 146 -11.26 17.21 -15.82
N ASP A 147 -11.82 16.07 -15.48
CA ASP A 147 -12.25 15.76 -14.12
C ASP A 147 -11.46 14.55 -13.64
N GLY A 148 -10.94 14.57 -12.40
CA GLY A 148 -10.13 13.46 -11.91
C GLY A 148 -10.20 13.25 -10.42
N THR A 149 -9.76 12.06 -10.01
CA THR A 149 -9.61 11.66 -8.60
C THR A 149 -8.17 11.27 -8.31
N CYS A 150 -7.73 11.50 -7.07
CA CYS A 150 -6.47 10.98 -6.56
C CYS A 150 -6.54 10.71 -5.05
N ASN A 151 -5.75 9.78 -4.58
CA ASN A 151 -5.39 9.67 -3.18
C ASN A 151 -4.04 10.37 -2.98
N PRO A 152 -3.84 11.14 -1.91
CA PRO A 152 -2.57 11.84 -1.68
C PRO A 152 -1.41 10.87 -1.46
N GLU A 153 -0.26 11.27 -1.97
CA GLU A 153 1.02 10.62 -1.77
C GLU A 153 2.05 11.61 -1.23
N SER A 154 3.29 11.53 -1.71
CA SER A 154 4.34 12.49 -1.40
C SER A 154 4.01 13.91 -1.88
N PRO A 155 4.34 14.95 -1.12
CA PRO A 155 4.32 16.33 -1.60
C PRO A 155 5.23 16.59 -2.82
N ARG A 156 6.23 15.71 -3.05
CA ARG A 156 7.14 15.77 -4.20
C ARG A 156 6.63 14.99 -5.42
N HIS A 157 5.44 14.42 -5.35
CA HIS A 157 4.86 13.69 -6.47
C HIS A 157 4.57 14.67 -7.63
N TRP A 158 4.90 14.30 -8.87
CA TRP A 158 4.72 15.14 -10.07
C TRP A 158 3.28 15.70 -10.20
N PHE A 159 2.28 14.93 -9.78
CA PHE A 159 0.88 15.39 -9.83
C PHE A 159 0.59 16.47 -8.78
N LYS A 160 1.23 16.39 -7.59
CA LYS A 160 1.10 17.45 -6.57
C LYS A 160 1.77 18.73 -7.05
N GLU A 161 2.94 18.63 -7.66
CA GLU A 161 3.62 19.80 -8.27
C GLU A 161 2.73 20.46 -9.33
N PHE A 162 2.05 19.63 -10.15
CA PHE A 162 1.07 20.16 -11.09
C PHE A 162 -0.12 20.84 -10.40
N LEU A 163 -0.67 20.25 -9.34
CA LEU A 163 -1.80 20.84 -8.59
C LEU A 163 -1.43 22.17 -7.92
N ASP A 164 -0.17 22.39 -7.59
CA ASP A 164 0.34 23.61 -6.98
C ASP A 164 0.78 24.66 -8.02
N SER A 165 0.70 24.36 -9.31
CA SER A 165 1.07 25.28 -10.39
C SER A 165 0.00 26.35 -10.66
N ASP A 166 0.36 27.36 -11.46
CA ASP A 166 -0.55 28.43 -11.90
C ASP A 166 -1.54 27.99 -13.01
N ALA A 167 -1.71 26.68 -13.25
CA ALA A 167 -2.66 26.19 -14.23
C ALA A 167 -4.12 26.43 -13.76
N ASP A 168 -5.08 26.46 -14.71
CA ASP A 168 -6.50 26.61 -14.39
C ASP A 168 -7.05 25.34 -13.71
N ILE A 169 -6.85 25.22 -12.40
CA ILE A 169 -7.16 24.05 -11.58
C ILE A 169 -8.16 24.39 -10.49
N PHE A 170 -9.20 23.60 -10.38
CA PHE A 170 -10.03 23.50 -9.19
C PHE A 170 -9.71 22.21 -8.46
N TYR A 171 -9.07 22.31 -7.30
CA TYR A 171 -8.74 21.19 -6.43
C TYR A 171 -9.57 21.24 -5.16
N GLN A 172 -10.23 20.13 -4.83
CA GLN A 172 -10.96 19.99 -3.57
C GLN A 172 -10.46 18.77 -2.81
N GLN A 173 -10.02 19.00 -1.57
CA GLN A 173 -9.56 17.94 -0.68
C GLN A 173 -10.73 17.29 0.05
N TYR A 174 -10.69 15.95 0.19
CA TYR A 174 -11.66 15.13 0.90
C TYR A 174 -10.99 14.37 2.04
N THR A 175 -11.64 14.34 3.20
CA THR A 175 -11.30 13.48 4.34
C THR A 175 -12.22 12.26 4.37
N LEU A 176 -11.86 11.24 5.15
CA LEU A 176 -12.73 10.09 5.42
C LEU A 176 -14.09 10.51 6.01
N TYR A 177 -14.10 11.58 6.79
CA TYR A 177 -15.28 12.11 7.50
C TYR A 177 -16.26 12.87 6.60
N ASP A 178 -15.86 13.20 5.38
CA ASP A 178 -16.74 13.87 4.41
C ASP A 178 -17.79 12.91 3.80
N ASN A 179 -17.67 11.61 4.09
CA ASN A 179 -18.63 10.60 3.69
C ASN A 179 -19.46 10.09 4.89
N PRO A 180 -20.64 10.63 5.15
CA PRO A 180 -21.49 10.24 6.26
C PRO A 180 -22.11 8.82 6.12
N PHE A 181 -21.93 8.18 4.95
CA PHE A 181 -22.44 6.83 4.67
C PHE A 181 -21.45 5.73 5.07
N ASN A 182 -20.23 6.08 5.50
CA ASN A 182 -19.30 5.10 6.04
C ASN A 182 -19.83 4.54 7.38
N PRO A 183 -19.82 3.21 7.59
CA PRO A 183 -20.13 2.65 8.89
C PRO A 183 -19.19 3.19 9.97
N PRO A 184 -19.69 3.57 11.16
CA PRO A 184 -18.84 4.08 12.24
C PRO A 184 -17.71 3.13 12.64
N GLU A 185 -17.99 1.82 12.62
CA GLU A 185 -17.01 0.77 12.93
C GLU A 185 -15.85 0.76 11.92
N PHE A 186 -16.15 0.97 10.64
CA PHE A 186 -15.15 1.08 9.58
C PHE A 186 -14.26 2.32 9.77
N VAL A 187 -14.86 3.48 10.08
CA VAL A 187 -14.10 4.72 10.35
C VAL A 187 -13.18 4.50 11.54
N LYS A 188 -13.70 3.94 12.64
CA LYS A 188 -12.92 3.66 13.85
C LYS A 188 -11.80 2.64 13.58
N ALA A 189 -12.05 1.62 12.75
CA ALA A 189 -11.04 0.65 12.38
C ALA A 189 -9.86 1.33 11.65
N LEU A 190 -10.14 2.19 10.66
CA LEU A 190 -9.09 2.93 9.95
C LEU A 190 -8.33 3.92 10.85
N GLU A 191 -9.02 4.57 11.79
CA GLU A 191 -8.36 5.44 12.78
C GLU A 191 -7.37 4.65 13.65
N ILE A 192 -7.73 3.44 14.05
CA ILE A 192 -6.88 2.55 14.83
C ILE A 192 -5.74 1.99 13.95
N GLU A 193 -6.06 1.57 12.73
CA GLU A 193 -5.09 0.92 11.83
C GLU A 193 -3.97 1.86 11.38
N TYR A 194 -4.30 3.11 11.13
CA TYR A 194 -3.37 4.09 10.60
C TYR A 194 -2.89 5.11 11.65
N GLY A 195 -3.46 5.09 12.86
CA GLY A 195 -3.11 6.04 13.93
C GLY A 195 -1.61 6.14 14.16
N GLY A 196 -1.09 7.36 14.26
CA GLY A 196 0.34 7.62 14.47
C GLY A 196 1.24 7.38 13.25
N THR A 197 0.68 7.12 12.06
CA THR A 197 1.45 6.91 10.83
C THR A 197 1.14 7.98 9.77
N VAL A 198 2.02 8.15 8.80
CA VAL A 198 1.77 9.00 7.62
C VAL A 198 0.53 8.57 6.84
N TYR A 199 0.14 7.32 6.95
CA TYR A 199 -1.04 6.77 6.28
C TYR A 199 -2.35 7.29 6.88
N PHE A 200 -2.36 7.65 8.17
CA PHE A 200 -3.48 8.38 8.77
C PHE A 200 -3.66 9.74 8.09
N ASP A 201 -2.56 10.48 7.93
CA ASP A 201 -2.59 11.78 7.24
C ASP A 201 -3.10 11.65 5.80
N ARG A 202 -2.67 10.61 5.06
CA ARG A 202 -3.06 10.40 3.66
C ARG A 202 -4.45 9.83 3.50
N TYR A 203 -4.75 8.72 4.18
CA TYR A 203 -5.94 7.90 3.91
C TYR A 203 -7.13 8.24 4.80
N VAL A 204 -6.93 8.97 5.92
CA VAL A 204 -8.00 9.48 6.78
C VAL A 204 -8.19 10.97 6.58
N LEU A 205 -7.12 11.77 6.67
CA LEU A 205 -7.20 13.23 6.55
C LEU A 205 -7.08 13.75 5.11
N GLY A 206 -6.63 12.92 4.17
CA GLY A 206 -6.50 13.29 2.76
C GLY A 206 -5.38 14.30 2.49
N LEU A 207 -4.32 14.28 3.29
CA LEU A 207 -3.19 15.20 3.19
C LEU A 207 -2.08 14.65 2.32
N TRP A 208 -1.45 15.52 1.54
CA TRP A 208 -0.18 15.21 0.89
C TRP A 208 0.93 15.28 1.93
N LYS A 209 1.45 14.14 2.31
CA LYS A 209 2.43 14.02 3.39
C LYS A 209 3.49 13.00 3.03
N ARG A 210 4.76 13.31 3.27
CA ARG A 210 5.87 12.37 3.11
C ARG A 210 5.99 11.49 4.36
N ALA A 211 6.31 10.22 4.15
CA ALA A 211 6.81 9.36 5.22
C ALA A 211 8.25 9.81 5.52
N GLU A 212 8.45 10.47 6.64
CA GLU A 212 9.75 10.99 7.08
C GLU A 212 10.02 10.60 8.53
N GLY A 213 11.29 10.46 8.88
CA GLY A 213 11.72 10.19 10.24
C GLY A 213 11.58 8.72 10.65
N VAL A 214 11.34 8.49 11.92
CA VAL A 214 11.32 7.15 12.54
C VAL A 214 10.13 6.34 12.02
N VAL A 215 10.38 5.09 11.64
CA VAL A 215 9.38 4.18 11.07
C VAL A 215 8.35 3.73 12.12
N PHE A 216 8.82 3.50 13.36
CA PHE A 216 8.02 2.98 14.47
C PHE A 216 7.99 3.97 15.65
N PRO A 217 7.33 5.13 15.53
CA PRO A 217 7.41 6.22 16.52
C PRO A 217 6.91 5.79 17.91
N ASP A 218 5.77 5.10 18.01
CA ASP A 218 5.23 4.63 19.31
C ASP A 218 6.19 3.66 20.02
N PHE A 219 6.92 2.86 19.23
CA PHE A 219 7.93 1.93 19.75
C PHE A 219 9.19 2.70 20.18
N ALA A 220 9.67 3.62 19.38
CA ALA A 220 10.86 4.42 19.66
C ALA A 220 10.69 5.26 20.92
N ASP A 221 9.50 5.85 21.12
CA ASP A 221 9.18 6.67 22.30
C ASP A 221 9.09 5.85 23.59
N ASN A 222 8.57 4.62 23.52
CA ASN A 222 8.40 3.79 24.72
C ASN A 222 8.56 2.28 24.42
N PRO A 223 9.77 1.80 24.11
CA PRO A 223 10.01 0.39 23.81
C PRO A 223 9.65 -0.56 24.95
N LYS A 224 9.74 -0.09 26.22
CA LYS A 224 9.39 -0.91 27.39
C LYS A 224 7.92 -1.36 27.39
N LYS A 225 7.01 -0.63 26.77
CA LYS A 225 5.60 -0.99 26.62
C LYS A 225 5.42 -2.32 25.87
N TYR A 226 6.36 -2.65 25.01
CA TYR A 226 6.31 -3.81 24.13
C TYR A 226 7.11 -5.00 24.68
N LEU A 227 7.88 -4.81 25.74
CA LEU A 227 8.64 -5.90 26.38
C LEU A 227 7.75 -6.74 27.28
N VAL A 228 7.94 -8.05 27.24
CA VAL A 228 7.24 -9.03 28.07
C VAL A 228 8.26 -9.97 28.75
N LYS A 229 8.01 -10.35 29.99
CA LYS A 229 8.84 -11.33 30.70
C LYS A 229 8.48 -12.73 30.26
N LYS A 230 9.41 -13.68 30.44
CA LYS A 230 9.19 -15.08 30.07
C LYS A 230 7.98 -15.70 30.79
N ASP A 231 7.76 -15.34 32.04
CA ASP A 231 6.66 -15.90 32.86
C ASP A 231 5.28 -15.35 32.42
N ASP A 232 5.25 -14.25 31.67
CA ASP A 232 4.05 -13.61 31.15
C ASP A 232 3.70 -14.08 29.72
N LEU A 233 4.51 -14.99 29.14
CA LEU A 233 4.20 -15.57 27.83
C LEU A 233 2.98 -16.49 27.90
N PRO A 234 2.16 -16.58 26.82
CA PRO A 234 1.07 -17.55 26.76
C PRO A 234 1.59 -18.98 26.88
N LYS A 235 0.78 -19.86 27.48
CA LYS A 235 1.13 -21.27 27.65
C LYS A 235 1.14 -22.04 26.33
N HIS A 236 0.40 -21.58 25.35
CA HIS A 236 0.29 -22.19 24.03
C HIS A 236 0.41 -21.13 22.95
N PHE A 237 1.02 -21.53 21.84
CA PHE A 237 1.15 -20.72 20.63
C PHE A 237 0.45 -21.45 19.48
N LYS A 238 -0.29 -20.72 18.67
CA LYS A 238 -0.94 -21.23 17.45
C LYS A 238 0.09 -21.70 16.43
N TRP A 239 1.16 -20.93 16.30
CA TRP A 239 2.31 -21.25 15.47
C TRP A 239 3.59 -20.58 16.00
N CYS A 240 4.73 -21.14 15.59
CA CYS A 240 6.05 -20.53 15.77
C CYS A 240 6.86 -20.70 14.48
N MET A 241 7.45 -19.63 14.01
CA MET A 241 8.24 -19.60 12.76
C MET A 241 9.53 -18.84 12.97
N VAL A 242 10.52 -19.12 12.13
CA VAL A 242 11.82 -18.45 12.13
C VAL A 242 12.01 -17.72 10.80
N GLY A 243 12.50 -16.51 10.84
CA GLY A 243 13.00 -15.79 9.67
C GLY A 243 14.51 -15.67 9.77
N TYR A 244 15.20 -15.98 8.70
CA TYR A 244 16.64 -15.90 8.59
C TYR A 244 17.02 -15.00 7.41
N ASP A 245 17.37 -13.77 7.73
CA ASP A 245 17.93 -12.85 6.74
C ASP A 245 19.45 -13.05 6.67
N LEU A 246 19.91 -13.41 5.47
CA LEU A 246 21.31 -13.70 5.17
C LEU A 246 21.95 -12.54 4.41
N GLY A 247 21.92 -11.34 4.90
CA GLY A 247 22.44 -10.14 4.25
C GLY A 247 23.61 -10.35 3.27
N GLY A 248 23.98 -9.33 2.52
CA GLY A 248 25.10 -9.42 1.56
C GLY A 248 26.48 -9.57 2.22
N ASN A 249 27.55 -9.70 1.42
CA ASN A 249 28.94 -10.03 1.83
C ASN A 249 29.57 -9.15 2.93
N LYS A 250 28.92 -8.10 3.37
CA LYS A 250 29.40 -7.19 4.44
C LYS A 250 28.33 -6.90 5.49
N SER A 251 27.13 -7.45 5.35
CA SER A 251 26.00 -7.24 6.26
C SER A 251 25.96 -8.36 7.30
N HIS A 252 25.45 -8.05 8.48
CA HIS A 252 25.16 -9.06 9.49
C HIS A 252 24.00 -9.95 9.02
N TYR A 253 23.90 -11.15 9.58
CA TYR A 253 22.77 -12.04 9.40
C TYR A 253 21.81 -11.91 10.58
N GLY A 254 20.51 -11.97 10.33
CA GLY A 254 19.48 -11.87 11.35
C GLY A 254 18.65 -13.13 11.47
N LEU A 255 18.65 -13.77 12.65
CA LEU A 255 17.75 -14.86 13.00
C LEU A 255 16.69 -14.35 13.97
N VAL A 256 15.41 -14.47 13.61
CA VAL A 256 14.28 -14.03 14.42
C VAL A 256 13.25 -15.15 14.55
N ALA A 257 12.87 -15.48 15.78
CA ALA A 257 11.78 -16.42 16.06
C ALA A 257 10.54 -15.66 16.50
N SER A 258 9.46 -15.82 15.77
CA SER A 258 8.14 -15.24 16.07
C SER A 258 7.09 -16.32 16.33
N ALA A 259 6.17 -16.04 17.24
CA ALA A 259 5.10 -16.96 17.57
C ALA A 259 3.78 -16.19 17.81
N LEU A 260 2.66 -16.72 17.36
CA LEU A 260 1.34 -16.17 17.63
C LEU A 260 0.73 -16.86 18.83
N GLY A 261 0.40 -16.09 19.87
CA GLY A 261 -0.30 -16.59 21.05
C GLY A 261 -1.78 -16.88 20.78
N ASP A 262 -2.43 -17.67 21.65
CA ASP A 262 -3.88 -17.90 21.60
C ASP A 262 -4.69 -16.60 21.80
N ASP A 263 -4.07 -15.59 22.41
CA ASP A 263 -4.57 -14.22 22.59
C ASP A 263 -4.49 -13.34 21.32
N ASN A 264 -4.05 -13.89 20.19
CA ASN A 264 -3.80 -13.17 18.94
C ASN A 264 -2.71 -12.09 19.01
N VAL A 265 -1.79 -12.18 19.97
CA VAL A 265 -0.62 -11.33 20.07
C VAL A 265 0.57 -12.01 19.40
N LEU A 266 1.28 -11.26 18.58
CA LEU A 266 2.55 -11.68 17.97
C LEU A 266 3.67 -11.46 18.97
N TYR A 267 4.37 -12.52 19.34
CA TYR A 267 5.49 -12.52 20.26
C TYR A 267 6.80 -12.79 19.50
N VAL A 268 7.78 -11.92 19.65
CA VAL A 268 9.16 -12.22 19.22
C VAL A 268 9.87 -12.88 20.40
N LEU A 269 10.16 -14.17 20.27
CA LEU A 269 10.72 -14.98 21.35
C LEU A 269 12.23 -14.82 21.45
N LYS A 270 12.92 -14.61 20.32
CA LYS A 270 14.37 -14.45 20.26
C LYS A 270 14.78 -13.76 18.97
N ALA A 271 15.81 -12.93 19.04
CA ALA A 271 16.45 -12.33 17.87
C ALA A 271 17.97 -12.34 18.08
N ASP A 272 18.67 -13.04 17.19
CA ASP A 272 20.14 -13.17 17.21
C ASP A 272 20.73 -12.51 15.95
N GLU A 273 21.73 -11.69 16.21
CA GLU A 273 22.59 -11.10 15.20
C GLU A 273 23.84 -11.96 15.02
N ILE A 274 24.23 -12.22 13.78
CA ILE A 274 25.37 -13.04 13.43
C ILE A 274 26.33 -12.25 12.54
N MET A 275 27.63 -12.24 12.94
CA MET A 275 28.69 -11.64 12.15
C MET A 275 29.23 -12.68 11.16
N PRO A 276 29.15 -12.46 9.83
CA PRO A 276 29.54 -13.47 8.84
C PRO A 276 31.04 -13.57 8.56
N GLN A 277 31.87 -12.70 9.14
CA GLN A 277 33.24 -12.46 8.72
C GLN A 277 34.18 -13.70 8.72
N ASP A 278 33.83 -14.74 9.49
CA ASP A 278 34.60 -15.96 9.61
C ASP A 278 33.78 -17.25 9.47
N MET A 279 32.59 -17.15 8.80
CA MET A 279 31.67 -18.27 8.70
C MET A 279 31.79 -19.00 7.36
N LYS A 280 31.82 -20.33 7.41
CA LYS A 280 31.63 -21.20 6.25
C LYS A 280 30.15 -21.45 6.02
N PRO A 281 29.73 -21.88 4.81
CA PRO A 281 28.32 -22.21 4.55
C PRO A 281 27.72 -23.21 5.55
N GLU A 282 28.52 -24.20 5.99
CA GLU A 282 28.12 -25.21 6.99
C GLU A 282 27.84 -24.57 8.36
N ASP A 283 28.58 -23.52 8.73
CA ASP A 283 28.39 -22.81 10.02
C ASP A 283 27.09 -22.02 10.01
N VAL A 284 26.68 -21.49 8.84
CA VAL A 284 25.43 -20.74 8.67
C VAL A 284 24.21 -21.65 8.90
N GLU A 285 24.24 -22.83 8.29
CA GLU A 285 23.20 -23.86 8.46
C GLU A 285 23.15 -24.36 9.91
N GLU A 286 24.30 -24.66 10.52
CA GLU A 286 24.40 -25.13 11.89
C GLU A 286 23.89 -24.09 12.91
N LYS A 287 24.10 -22.81 12.67
CA LYS A 287 23.53 -21.72 13.49
C LYS A 287 22.01 -21.72 13.46
N ALA A 288 21.41 -21.86 12.28
CA ALA A 288 19.96 -21.95 12.17
C ALA A 288 19.40 -23.17 12.92
N LYS A 289 20.04 -24.35 12.79
CA LYS A 289 19.66 -25.58 13.51
C LYS A 289 19.69 -25.36 15.02
N LYS A 290 20.78 -24.84 15.56
CA LYS A 290 20.95 -24.57 17.01
C LYS A 290 19.93 -23.53 17.50
N PHE A 291 19.66 -22.50 16.69
CA PHE A 291 18.67 -21.50 17.05
C PHE A 291 17.26 -22.12 17.15
N ILE A 292 16.88 -22.95 16.18
CA ILE A 292 15.59 -23.65 16.16
C ILE A 292 15.47 -24.61 17.37
N GLU A 293 16.49 -25.42 17.62
CA GLU A 293 16.52 -26.35 18.77
C GLU A 293 16.41 -25.60 20.10
N TYR A 294 17.10 -24.45 20.22
CA TYR A 294 16.97 -23.59 21.39
C TYR A 294 15.54 -23.09 21.59
N ILE A 295 14.89 -22.59 20.53
CA ILE A 295 13.50 -22.10 20.60
C ILE A 295 12.57 -23.21 21.04
N GLU A 296 12.65 -24.37 20.40
CA GLU A 296 11.78 -25.51 20.68
C GLU A 296 11.93 -26.02 22.11
N SER A 297 13.16 -26.18 22.57
CA SER A 297 13.46 -26.69 23.94
C SER A 297 13.17 -25.67 25.03
N THR A 298 13.35 -24.36 24.76
CA THR A 298 13.23 -23.31 25.77
C THR A 298 11.78 -22.90 26.02
N TYR A 299 10.97 -22.89 24.95
CA TYR A 299 9.59 -22.40 24.98
C TYR A 299 8.56 -23.52 24.82
N ASN A 300 8.99 -24.77 24.69
CA ASN A 300 8.12 -25.94 24.47
C ASN A 300 7.15 -25.73 23.27
N VAL A 301 7.70 -25.23 22.16
CA VAL A 301 7.00 -24.99 20.92
C VAL A 301 7.67 -25.76 19.79
N ARG A 302 6.94 -26.02 18.70
CA ARG A 302 7.52 -26.55 17.47
C ARG A 302 7.69 -25.41 16.47
N VAL A 303 8.86 -25.25 15.90
CA VAL A 303 9.09 -24.35 14.76
C VAL A 303 8.53 -25.02 13.52
N GLN A 304 7.49 -24.42 12.93
CA GLN A 304 6.77 -24.98 11.80
C GLN A 304 7.48 -24.71 10.48
N ASN A 305 8.11 -23.54 10.34
CA ASN A 305 8.86 -23.16 9.15
C ASN A 305 10.05 -22.24 9.47
N CYS A 306 11.03 -22.22 8.56
CA CYS A 306 12.15 -21.29 8.58
C CYS A 306 12.28 -20.63 7.20
N TYR A 307 11.97 -19.34 7.13
CA TYR A 307 11.98 -18.58 5.87
C TYR A 307 13.32 -17.94 5.63
N ILE A 308 13.87 -18.20 4.45
CA ILE A 308 15.20 -17.73 3.99
C ILE A 308 15.03 -17.20 2.57
N ASP A 309 15.80 -16.17 2.20
CA ASP A 309 15.78 -15.65 0.82
C ASP A 309 16.18 -16.76 -0.19
N ASP A 310 15.49 -16.84 -1.32
CA ASP A 310 15.70 -17.87 -2.35
C ASP A 310 17.06 -17.82 -3.02
N ALA A 311 17.81 -16.74 -2.87
CA ALA A 311 19.21 -16.67 -3.32
C ALA A 311 20.11 -17.69 -2.60
N TYR A 312 19.67 -18.25 -1.45
CA TYR A 312 20.48 -19.15 -0.62
C TYR A 312 20.02 -20.62 -0.67
N TYR A 313 19.73 -21.13 -1.86
CA TYR A 313 19.24 -22.51 -2.10
C TYR A 313 20.08 -23.59 -1.43
N THR A 314 21.40 -23.43 -1.34
CA THR A 314 22.29 -24.43 -0.71
C THR A 314 21.95 -24.60 0.76
N ILE A 315 21.69 -23.50 1.48
CA ILE A 315 21.35 -23.51 2.90
C ILE A 315 19.95 -24.06 3.10
N ILE A 316 19.00 -23.65 2.25
CA ILE A 316 17.62 -24.17 2.26
C ILE A 316 17.62 -25.68 2.07
N ASN A 317 18.39 -26.21 1.11
CA ASN A 317 18.52 -27.64 0.87
C ASN A 317 19.16 -28.38 2.05
N GLY A 318 20.16 -27.79 2.70
CA GLY A 318 20.79 -28.35 3.89
C GLY A 318 19.80 -28.46 5.07
N LEU A 319 19.03 -27.41 5.32
CA LEU A 319 17.98 -27.41 6.34
C LEU A 319 16.85 -28.38 6.01
N ASN A 320 16.42 -28.45 4.75
CA ASN A 320 15.41 -29.41 4.30
C ASN A 320 15.89 -30.86 4.39
N SER A 321 17.17 -31.12 4.25
CA SER A 321 17.77 -32.45 4.49
C SER A 321 17.71 -32.83 5.97
N TRP A 322 17.75 -31.88 6.86
CA TRP A 322 17.59 -32.08 8.29
C TRP A 322 16.13 -32.25 8.71
N ARG A 323 15.23 -31.38 8.18
CA ARG A 323 13.78 -31.43 8.43
C ARG A 323 13.05 -30.96 7.16
N TYR A 324 12.13 -31.72 6.62
CA TYR A 324 11.34 -31.37 5.42
C TYR A 324 10.19 -30.39 5.71
N ILE A 325 10.46 -29.33 6.49
CA ILE A 325 9.43 -28.35 6.90
C ILE A 325 9.85 -26.90 6.60
N PHE A 326 10.97 -26.72 5.87
CA PHE A 326 11.48 -25.39 5.59
C PHE A 326 11.19 -24.95 4.16
N ASP A 327 10.85 -23.70 4.00
CA ASP A 327 10.56 -23.08 2.74
C ASP A 327 11.43 -21.83 2.57
N ASN A 328 11.50 -21.32 1.33
CA ASN A 328 12.26 -20.11 1.05
C ASN A 328 11.40 -18.86 1.19
N ALA A 329 12.06 -17.71 1.40
CA ALA A 329 11.43 -16.42 1.54
C ALA A 329 11.07 -15.74 0.21
N ALA A 330 11.27 -16.38 -0.95
CA ALA A 330 11.01 -15.78 -2.25
C ALA A 330 9.52 -15.44 -2.43
N ALA A 331 8.65 -16.33 -2.02
CA ALA A 331 7.20 -16.10 -2.00
C ALA A 331 6.80 -14.94 -1.08
N VAL A 332 7.63 -14.63 -0.07
CA VAL A 332 7.40 -13.57 0.92
C VAL A 332 7.50 -12.19 0.32
N LYS A 333 8.50 -11.94 -0.54
CA LYS A 333 8.67 -10.63 -1.19
C LYS A 333 7.46 -10.25 -2.04
N SER A 334 6.76 -11.23 -2.61
CA SER A 334 5.51 -11.02 -3.35
C SER A 334 4.28 -10.98 -2.45
N ALA A 335 4.28 -11.73 -1.35
CA ALA A 335 3.17 -11.77 -0.39
C ALA A 335 3.13 -10.55 0.54
N MET A 336 4.30 -9.97 0.84
CA MET A 336 4.44 -8.79 1.70
C MET A 336 5.27 -7.69 1.01
N PRO A 337 4.63 -6.80 0.23
CA PRO A 337 5.30 -5.65 -0.37
C PRO A 337 6.06 -4.83 0.69
N LEU A 338 7.22 -4.29 0.33
CA LEU A 338 8.08 -3.54 1.25
C LEU A 338 7.35 -2.37 1.91
N ILE A 339 6.47 -1.72 1.16
CA ILE A 339 5.65 -0.59 1.64
C ILE A 339 4.63 -1.01 2.70
N ASP A 340 4.15 -2.25 2.68
CA ASP A 340 3.15 -2.74 3.63
C ASP A 340 3.75 -3.16 4.98
N ARG A 341 5.05 -3.47 5.01
CA ARG A 341 5.76 -3.92 6.20
C ARG A 341 5.65 -2.95 7.38
N PRO A 342 6.02 -1.66 7.22
CA PRO A 342 5.87 -0.68 8.29
C PRO A 342 4.43 -0.48 8.74
N ILE A 343 3.48 -0.46 7.80
CA ILE A 343 2.06 -0.25 8.09
C ILE A 343 1.53 -1.33 9.03
N LYS A 344 1.77 -2.59 8.67
CA LYS A 344 1.27 -3.72 9.43
C LYS A 344 1.89 -3.84 10.82
N LEU A 345 3.21 -3.65 10.91
CA LEU A 345 3.88 -3.74 12.21
C LEU A 345 3.44 -2.59 13.14
N ASN A 346 3.30 -1.37 12.62
CA ASN A 346 2.73 -0.25 13.37
C ASN A 346 1.29 -0.55 13.84
N LYS A 347 0.45 -1.16 12.98
CA LYS A 347 -0.89 -1.59 13.38
C LYS A 347 -0.85 -2.57 14.54
N LEU A 348 -0.02 -3.61 14.48
CA LEU A 348 0.14 -4.56 15.58
C LEU A 348 0.64 -3.89 16.87
N MET A 349 1.59 -2.97 16.76
CA MET A 349 2.10 -2.18 17.88
C MET A 349 1.00 -1.31 18.49
N HIS A 350 0.28 -0.57 17.67
CA HIS A 350 -0.76 0.36 18.12
C HIS A 350 -1.94 -0.36 18.78
N THR A 351 -2.33 -1.51 18.25
CA THR A 351 -3.42 -2.34 18.80
C THR A 351 -3.00 -3.19 20.02
N GLY A 352 -1.73 -3.11 20.45
CA GLY A 352 -1.20 -3.89 21.56
C GLY A 352 -0.96 -5.38 21.24
N ARG A 353 -1.03 -5.74 19.96
CA ARG A 353 -0.87 -7.13 19.45
C ARG A 353 0.58 -7.47 19.06
N PHE A 354 1.56 -6.71 19.52
CA PHE A 354 2.98 -6.97 19.31
C PHE A 354 3.74 -6.92 20.61
N LYS A 355 4.50 -7.96 20.90
CA LYS A 355 5.36 -8.08 22.10
C LYS A 355 6.70 -8.68 21.75
N ILE A 356 7.72 -8.31 22.52
CA ILE A 356 9.09 -8.78 22.39
C ILE A 356 9.54 -9.34 23.73
N LEU A 357 10.12 -10.53 23.74
CA LEU A 357 10.65 -11.13 24.97
C LEU A 357 11.87 -10.36 25.49
N ASP A 358 11.73 -9.84 26.69
CA ASP A 358 12.79 -9.07 27.35
C ASP A 358 14.08 -9.89 27.53
N GLY A 359 15.20 -9.25 27.27
CA GLY A 359 16.53 -9.87 27.39
C GLY A 359 16.94 -10.84 26.28
N GLN A 360 16.03 -11.21 25.35
CA GLN A 360 16.31 -12.14 24.25
C GLN A 360 16.39 -11.48 22.87
N CYS A 361 16.02 -10.21 22.77
CA CYS A 361 15.86 -9.53 21.48
C CYS A 361 16.49 -8.13 21.48
N LYS A 362 17.48 -7.85 22.32
CA LYS A 362 18.04 -6.50 22.47
C LYS A 362 18.47 -5.87 21.14
N PRO A 363 19.20 -6.54 20.23
CA PRO A 363 19.56 -5.92 18.95
C PRO A 363 18.36 -5.57 18.09
N LEU A 364 17.29 -6.38 18.08
CA LEU A 364 16.07 -6.07 17.35
C LEU A 364 15.35 -4.83 17.94
N VAL A 365 15.34 -4.70 19.27
CA VAL A 365 14.77 -3.52 19.93
C VAL A 365 15.50 -2.26 19.48
N GLU A 366 16.82 -2.28 19.43
CA GLU A 366 17.65 -1.17 18.94
C GLU A 366 17.36 -0.85 17.47
N GLN A 367 17.31 -1.86 16.59
CA GLN A 367 16.97 -1.65 15.17
C GLN A 367 15.56 -1.07 14.98
N LEU A 368 14.57 -1.54 15.73
CA LEU A 368 13.20 -0.99 15.65
C LEU A 368 13.11 0.46 16.15
N GLN A 369 13.92 0.85 17.15
CA GLN A 369 13.97 2.23 17.63
C GLN A 369 14.60 3.19 16.61
N ASP A 370 15.65 2.72 15.92
CA ASP A 370 16.46 3.55 15.04
C ASP A 370 15.98 3.52 13.59
N ALA A 371 15.06 2.61 13.22
CA ALA A 371 14.57 2.47 11.86
C ALA A 371 14.00 3.78 11.32
N VAL A 372 14.52 4.25 10.19
CA VAL A 372 14.03 5.43 9.46
C VAL A 372 13.55 5.06 8.06
N TYR A 373 12.68 5.90 7.50
CA TYR A 373 12.22 5.72 6.14
C TYR A 373 13.32 6.06 5.13
N ASP A 374 13.30 5.35 3.98
CA ASP A 374 14.16 5.64 2.85
C ASP A 374 13.84 7.03 2.25
N GLU A 375 14.89 7.80 1.93
CA GLU A 375 14.71 9.14 1.37
C GLU A 375 14.26 9.12 -0.09
N ASN A 376 14.54 8.04 -0.82
CA ASN A 376 14.31 7.90 -2.25
C ASN A 376 13.09 7.03 -2.56
N ILE A 377 12.79 6.05 -1.68
CA ILE A 377 11.69 5.09 -1.87
C ILE A 377 10.67 5.30 -0.76
N GLU A 378 9.60 5.95 -1.10
CA GLU A 378 8.60 6.36 -0.14
C GLU A 378 7.89 5.19 0.55
N GLY A 379 7.75 5.31 1.89
CA GLY A 379 7.04 4.33 2.72
C GLY A 379 7.80 3.03 2.95
N VAL A 380 9.03 2.92 2.47
CA VAL A 380 9.93 1.77 2.67
C VAL A 380 10.94 2.09 3.77
N ILE A 381 11.33 1.08 4.55
CA ILE A 381 12.41 1.20 5.54
C ILE A 381 13.73 1.37 4.77
N CYS A 382 14.58 2.29 5.19
CA CYS A 382 15.86 2.55 4.56
C CYS A 382 16.79 1.32 4.70
N ASP A 383 17.31 0.85 3.55
CA ASP A 383 18.23 -0.30 3.44
C ASP A 383 19.41 0.07 2.51
N ASP A 384 20.03 1.21 2.76
CA ASP A 384 21.18 1.69 1.99
C ASP A 384 22.53 1.42 2.67
N GLY A 385 22.50 0.67 3.78
CA GLY A 385 23.67 0.34 4.62
C GLY A 385 24.02 1.44 5.64
N SER A 386 23.24 2.52 5.74
CA SER A 386 23.41 3.55 6.78
C SER A 386 22.85 3.11 8.13
N GLN A 387 21.95 2.16 8.14
CA GLN A 387 21.36 1.56 9.33
C GLN A 387 21.27 0.03 9.21
N ASN A 388 21.15 -0.62 10.36
CA ASN A 388 21.03 -2.08 10.44
C ASN A 388 19.54 -2.46 10.48
N ILE A 389 19.04 -3.23 9.50
CA ILE A 389 17.65 -3.68 9.44
C ILE A 389 17.47 -5.20 9.30
N TYR A 390 18.56 -5.96 9.25
CA TYR A 390 18.52 -7.41 9.00
C TYR A 390 17.69 -8.19 10.04
N LEU A 391 17.59 -7.75 11.29
CA LEU A 391 16.67 -8.37 12.25
C LEU A 391 15.21 -7.95 12.00
N ILE A 392 14.99 -6.74 11.49
CA ILE A 392 13.65 -6.30 11.04
C ILE A 392 13.22 -7.14 9.84
N ASP A 393 14.10 -7.38 8.86
CA ASP A 393 13.81 -8.26 7.73
C ASP A 393 13.61 -9.71 8.17
N GLY A 394 14.44 -10.21 9.08
CA GLY A 394 14.23 -11.51 9.71
C GLY A 394 12.88 -11.62 10.43
N LEU A 395 12.43 -10.56 11.10
CA LEU A 395 11.09 -10.49 11.69
C LEU A 395 10.00 -10.60 10.61
N PHE A 396 10.10 -9.85 9.53
CA PHE A 396 9.14 -9.93 8.43
C PHE A 396 9.14 -11.29 7.73
N TYR A 397 10.30 -11.93 7.60
CA TYR A 397 10.38 -13.28 7.08
C TYR A 397 9.68 -14.27 8.01
N SER A 398 9.85 -14.16 9.32
CA SER A 398 9.22 -15.07 10.28
C SER A 398 7.69 -15.01 10.33
N ILE A 399 7.08 -13.97 9.79
CA ILE A 399 5.61 -13.81 9.75
C ILE A 399 5.03 -13.93 8.34
N ALA A 400 5.82 -14.36 7.39
CA ALA A 400 5.52 -14.27 5.96
C ALA A 400 4.24 -14.95 5.54
N ASP A 401 4.02 -16.20 5.93
CA ASP A 401 2.83 -16.97 5.56
C ASP A 401 1.56 -16.46 6.26
N GLU A 402 1.71 -15.91 7.44
CA GLU A 402 0.61 -15.47 8.28
C GLU A 402 0.29 -13.97 8.13
N TYR A 403 1.06 -13.28 7.31
CA TYR A 403 0.96 -11.84 7.11
C TYR A 403 -0.45 -11.35 6.79
N ALA A 404 -1.18 -12.06 5.94
CA ALA A 404 -2.54 -11.69 5.56
C ALA A 404 -3.53 -11.78 6.74
N TYR A 405 -3.29 -12.71 7.65
CA TYR A 405 -4.21 -13.03 8.77
C TYR A 405 -3.88 -12.30 10.07
N LEU A 406 -2.65 -11.79 10.22
CA LEU A 406 -2.22 -11.11 11.46
C LEU A 406 -2.97 -9.81 11.73
N THR A 407 -3.55 -9.20 10.72
CA THR A 407 -4.14 -7.86 10.78
C THR A 407 -5.64 -7.80 10.49
N ASP A 408 -6.28 -8.96 10.32
CA ASP A 408 -7.74 -9.06 10.16
C ASP A 408 -8.49 -9.11 11.49
#